data_374eb6254f4425b64535876cc13fd991
#
_entry.id   374eb6254f4425b64535876cc13fd991
#
_cell.length_a   1.000
_cell.length_b   1.000
_cell.length_c   1.000
_cell.angle_alpha   90.00
_cell.angle_beta   90.00
_cell.angle_gamma   90.00
#
_symmetry.space_group_name_H-M   'P 1'
#
loop_
_entity.id
_entity.type
_entity.pdbx_description
1 polymer ?
#
loop_
_entity_poly.entity_id
_entity_poly.type
_entity_poly.pdbx_seq_one_letter_code
_entity_poly.pdbx_strand_id
1 'polypeptide(L)'
;MYEFHPVVSKLQQYCSEDLGGFYLDVLKDRLYTTAEKSVARRSAQTALHHITHAMLRWMAPFLSFTAEEAWATPNATGKPFGSAQSIFFETYSDLPAPDGTLMHKWQRLLDIRAAANKEIEAVREQGQVGSSLQANLHITAPAEDMALLQSLGEDLKFVFITSTVTLAAGESLCFTVQPATAPKCERCWHYRDDVGSDAAHPTICARCSSNLFGAGETRSMA
;
A
#
# COMPACT_ATOMS: atom_id res chain seq x y z
N MET A 1 32.63 13.24 -11.74
CA MET A 1 32.28 12.41 -12.93
C MET A 1 30.76 12.25 -12.92
N TYR A 2 30.08 12.47 -14.01
CA TYR A 2 28.62 12.30 -14.10
C TYR A 2 28.34 10.83 -14.42
N GLU A 3 27.96 10.06 -13.41
CA GLU A 3 27.65 8.64 -13.53
C GLU A 3 26.15 8.43 -13.32
N PHE A 4 25.39 8.37 -14.41
CA PHE A 4 23.93 8.20 -14.33
C PHE A 4 23.49 6.75 -14.11
N HIS A 5 24.31 5.78 -14.51
CA HIS A 5 23.92 4.37 -14.45
C HIS A 5 23.61 3.86 -13.03
N PRO A 6 24.34 4.24 -11.95
CA PRO A 6 23.92 3.87 -10.59
C PRO A 6 22.60 4.51 -10.17
N VAL A 7 22.31 5.72 -10.66
CA VAL A 7 21.03 6.41 -10.40
C VAL A 7 19.88 5.68 -11.08
N VAL A 8 20.05 5.34 -12.36
CA VAL A 8 19.05 4.56 -13.12
C VAL A 8 18.76 3.22 -12.44
N SER A 9 19.80 2.48 -12.07
CA SER A 9 19.66 1.18 -11.40
C SER A 9 18.90 1.28 -10.08
N LYS A 10 19.23 2.29 -9.24
CA LYS A 10 18.51 2.51 -7.96
C LYS A 10 17.07 2.93 -8.18
N LEU A 11 16.78 3.76 -9.18
CA LEU A 11 15.41 4.14 -9.50
C LEU A 11 14.59 2.96 -10.01
N GLN A 12 15.17 2.11 -10.86
CA GLN A 12 14.51 0.89 -11.32
C GLN A 12 14.20 -0.05 -10.15
N GLN A 13 15.16 -0.27 -9.25
CA GLN A 13 14.94 -1.07 -8.05
C GLN A 13 13.84 -0.49 -7.17
N TYR A 14 13.89 0.80 -6.88
CA TYR A 14 12.86 1.50 -6.12
C TYR A 14 11.46 1.37 -6.74
N CYS A 15 11.36 1.55 -8.08
CA CYS A 15 10.08 1.40 -8.77
C CYS A 15 9.54 -0.02 -8.73
N SER A 16 10.40 -1.04 -8.87
CA SER A 16 9.95 -2.44 -8.92
C SER A 16 9.71 -3.04 -7.53
N GLU A 17 10.62 -2.82 -6.59
CA GLU A 17 10.59 -3.48 -5.28
C GLU A 17 9.80 -2.66 -4.26
N ASP A 18 10.18 -1.39 -4.04
CA ASP A 18 9.55 -0.59 -2.98
C ASP A 18 8.17 -0.06 -3.40
N LEU A 19 8.06 0.55 -4.59
CA LEU A 19 6.79 1.09 -5.05
C LEU A 19 5.86 0.00 -5.57
N GLY A 20 6.26 -0.76 -6.59
CA GLY A 20 5.41 -1.73 -7.26
C GLY A 20 5.15 -2.97 -6.41
N GLY A 21 6.19 -3.53 -5.80
CA GLY A 21 6.10 -4.75 -5.01
C GLY A 21 5.45 -4.57 -3.63
N PHE A 22 5.38 -3.35 -3.13
CA PHE A 22 4.83 -3.09 -1.81
C PHE A 22 3.90 -1.88 -1.76
N TYR A 23 4.45 -0.67 -1.85
CA TYR A 23 3.75 0.55 -1.46
C TYR A 23 2.47 0.80 -2.26
N LEU A 24 2.55 0.75 -3.59
CA LEU A 24 1.39 0.97 -4.46
C LEU A 24 0.35 -0.14 -4.29
N ASP A 25 0.78 -1.37 -4.05
CA ASP A 25 -0.11 -2.51 -3.89
C ASP A 25 -0.94 -2.38 -2.59
N VAL A 26 -0.29 -2.03 -1.48
CA VAL A 26 -0.98 -1.75 -0.20
C VAL A 26 -1.89 -0.52 -0.31
N LEU A 27 -1.48 0.51 -1.04
CA LEU A 27 -2.27 1.74 -1.20
C LEU A 27 -3.53 1.57 -2.05
N LYS A 28 -3.67 0.52 -2.85
CA LYS A 28 -4.87 0.32 -3.70
C LYS A 28 -6.16 0.38 -2.90
N ASP A 29 -6.22 -0.31 -1.78
CA ASP A 29 -7.42 -0.27 -0.93
C ASP A 29 -7.68 1.16 -0.41
N ARG A 30 -6.66 1.83 0.12
CA ARG A 30 -6.77 3.19 0.64
C ARG A 30 -7.22 4.20 -0.44
N LEU A 31 -6.66 4.13 -1.63
CA LEU A 31 -6.97 5.06 -2.71
C LEU A 31 -8.34 4.83 -3.35
N TYR A 32 -8.77 3.57 -3.46
CA TYR A 32 -9.97 3.22 -4.22
C TYR A 32 -11.18 2.94 -3.34
N THR A 33 -11.00 2.54 -2.08
CA THR A 33 -12.12 2.09 -1.25
C THR A 33 -12.48 3.01 -0.08
N THR A 34 -11.57 3.87 0.39
CA THR A 34 -11.90 4.84 1.44
C THR A 34 -12.77 5.96 0.91
N ALA A 35 -13.42 6.70 1.80
CA ALA A 35 -14.25 7.85 1.43
C ALA A 35 -13.42 8.92 0.69
N GLU A 36 -14.02 9.58 -0.29
CA GLU A 36 -13.35 10.50 -1.21
C GLU A 36 -12.55 11.60 -0.49
N LYS A 37 -13.11 12.16 0.58
CA LYS A 37 -12.50 13.25 1.35
C LYS A 37 -11.80 12.79 2.63
N SER A 38 -11.62 11.48 2.82
CA SER A 38 -10.97 10.95 4.02
C SER A 38 -9.52 11.42 4.15
N VAL A 39 -9.07 11.58 5.38
CA VAL A 39 -7.67 11.93 5.67
C VAL A 39 -6.72 10.87 5.12
N ALA A 40 -7.08 9.60 5.27
CA ALA A 40 -6.29 8.47 4.77
C ALA A 40 -6.03 8.55 3.26
N ARG A 41 -7.09 8.79 2.46
CA ARG A 41 -6.97 8.93 1.00
C ARG A 41 -6.13 10.15 0.61
N ARG A 42 -6.38 11.30 1.23
CA ARG A 42 -5.65 12.53 0.96
C ARG A 42 -4.18 12.45 1.36
N SER A 43 -3.88 11.82 2.50
CA SER A 43 -2.51 11.56 2.94
C SER A 43 -1.75 10.69 1.93
N ALA A 44 -2.37 9.60 1.46
CA ALA A 44 -1.79 8.75 0.42
C ALA A 44 -1.53 9.51 -0.89
N GLN A 45 -2.49 10.32 -1.34
CA GLN A 45 -2.34 11.17 -2.52
C GLN A 45 -1.20 12.19 -2.36
N THR A 46 -1.06 12.79 -1.17
CA THR A 46 0.02 13.73 -0.86
C THR A 46 1.39 13.03 -0.92
N ALA A 47 1.51 11.84 -0.33
CA ALA A 47 2.75 11.07 -0.40
C ALA A 47 3.13 10.72 -1.85
N LEU A 48 2.17 10.24 -2.65
CA LEU A 48 2.38 9.94 -4.07
C LEU A 48 2.77 11.19 -4.87
N HIS A 49 2.17 12.35 -4.57
CA HIS A 49 2.55 13.61 -5.18
C HIS A 49 4.02 13.95 -4.92
N HIS A 50 4.47 13.87 -3.68
CA HIS A 50 5.89 14.14 -3.34
C HIS A 50 6.84 13.14 -3.99
N ILE A 51 6.50 11.84 -3.99
CA ILE A 51 7.29 10.80 -4.64
C ILE A 51 7.42 11.10 -6.14
N THR A 52 6.31 11.36 -6.81
CA THR A 52 6.29 11.62 -8.27
C THR A 52 7.09 12.89 -8.59
N HIS A 53 6.93 13.96 -7.83
CA HIS A 53 7.70 15.19 -8.01
C HIS A 53 9.21 14.98 -7.89
N ALA A 54 9.65 14.23 -6.88
CA ALA A 54 11.06 13.92 -6.71
C ALA A 54 11.59 13.06 -7.85
N MET A 55 10.86 12.01 -8.20
CA MET A 55 11.25 11.08 -9.27
C MET A 55 11.38 11.77 -10.62
N LEU A 56 10.44 12.62 -11.01
CA LEU A 56 10.50 13.34 -12.28
C LEU A 56 11.75 14.21 -12.37
N ARG A 57 12.11 14.93 -11.30
CA ARG A 57 13.33 15.74 -11.27
C ARG A 57 14.61 14.90 -11.34
N TRP A 58 14.63 13.73 -10.67
CA TRP A 58 15.77 12.82 -10.75
C TRP A 58 15.92 12.18 -12.12
N MET A 59 14.81 11.94 -12.84
CA MET A 59 14.81 11.35 -14.18
C MET A 59 15.13 12.35 -15.29
N ALA A 60 14.87 13.63 -15.10
CA ALA A 60 15.04 14.67 -16.12
C ALA A 60 16.41 14.66 -16.81
N PRO A 61 17.56 14.44 -16.14
CA PRO A 61 18.86 14.43 -16.81
C PRO A 61 19.08 13.30 -17.81
N PHE A 62 18.36 12.19 -17.73
CA PHE A 62 18.57 11.01 -18.60
C PHE A 62 17.30 10.50 -19.30
N LEU A 63 16.12 10.86 -18.82
CA LEU A 63 14.83 10.63 -19.47
C LEU A 63 14.14 11.96 -19.78
N SER A 64 14.86 12.87 -20.40
CA SER A 64 14.50 14.26 -20.58
C SER A 64 13.11 14.48 -21.17
N PHE A 65 12.79 13.79 -22.26
CA PHE A 65 11.49 13.92 -22.93
C PHE A 65 10.34 13.34 -22.11
N THR A 66 10.54 12.16 -21.51
CA THR A 66 9.54 11.52 -20.66
C THR A 66 9.25 12.33 -19.40
N ALA A 67 10.29 12.88 -18.77
CA ALA A 67 10.14 13.70 -17.59
C ALA A 67 9.40 15.01 -17.89
N GLU A 68 9.71 15.65 -19.03
CA GLU A 68 9.04 16.88 -19.47
C GLU A 68 7.58 16.62 -19.83
N GLU A 69 7.27 15.56 -20.56
CA GLU A 69 5.90 15.17 -20.92
C GLU A 69 5.08 14.88 -19.68
N ALA A 70 5.62 14.11 -18.71
CA ALA A 70 4.95 13.82 -17.46
C ALA A 70 4.75 15.08 -16.60
N TRP A 71 5.72 16.00 -16.60
CA TRP A 71 5.64 17.29 -15.90
C TRP A 71 4.53 18.18 -16.45
N ALA A 72 4.38 18.21 -17.77
CA ALA A 72 3.33 18.99 -18.46
C ALA A 72 1.94 18.37 -18.32
N THR A 73 1.84 17.08 -17.94
CA THR A 73 0.56 16.38 -17.81
C THR A 73 -0.29 17.02 -16.69
N PRO A 74 -1.54 17.43 -16.98
CA PRO A 74 -2.41 18.02 -15.98
C PRO A 74 -2.75 17.00 -14.87
N ASN A 75 -2.70 17.43 -13.63
CA ASN A 75 -3.25 16.66 -12.50
C ASN A 75 -4.79 16.62 -12.56
N ALA A 76 -5.42 15.91 -11.62
CA ALA A 76 -6.89 15.78 -11.54
C ALA A 76 -7.65 17.13 -11.41
N THR A 77 -6.95 18.23 -11.11
CA THR A 77 -7.53 19.58 -11.03
C THR A 77 -7.33 20.39 -12.33
N GLY A 78 -6.76 19.77 -13.37
CA GLY A 78 -6.43 20.42 -14.63
C GLY A 78 -5.20 21.33 -14.59
N LYS A 79 -4.44 21.32 -13.49
CA LYS A 79 -3.19 22.10 -13.35
C LYS A 79 -1.99 21.23 -13.68
N PRO A 80 -0.92 21.81 -14.29
CA PRO A 80 0.34 21.08 -14.48
C PRO A 80 0.89 20.55 -13.15
N PHE A 81 1.70 19.52 -13.22
CA PHE A 81 2.27 18.88 -12.03
C PHE A 81 3.15 19.83 -11.22
N GLY A 82 3.88 20.71 -11.90
CA GLY A 82 4.74 21.71 -11.28
C GLY A 82 4.35 23.15 -11.59
N SER A 83 4.99 24.08 -10.90
CA SER A 83 4.80 25.53 -11.09
C SER A 83 5.63 26.11 -12.24
N ALA A 84 6.75 25.45 -12.58
CA ALA A 84 7.61 25.87 -13.68
C ALA A 84 7.05 25.45 -15.04
N GLN A 85 7.29 26.26 -16.06
CA GLN A 85 6.88 26.00 -17.44
C GLN A 85 7.53 24.72 -17.99
N SER A 86 8.73 24.37 -17.53
CA SER A 86 9.45 23.16 -17.90
C SER A 86 10.15 22.60 -16.67
N ILE A 87 10.28 21.26 -16.61
CA ILE A 87 11.00 20.58 -15.51
C ILE A 87 12.47 20.99 -15.46
N PHE A 88 13.05 21.43 -16.57
CA PHE A 88 14.45 21.86 -16.64
C PHE A 88 14.73 23.21 -15.95
N PHE A 89 13.68 23.92 -15.52
CA PHE A 89 13.79 25.11 -14.67
C PHE A 89 13.69 24.80 -13.19
N GLU A 90 13.45 23.54 -12.84
CA GLU A 90 13.32 23.08 -11.47
C GLU A 90 14.68 22.65 -10.90
N THR A 91 14.82 22.75 -9.59
CA THR A 91 15.93 22.17 -8.83
C THR A 91 15.50 20.89 -8.13
N TYR A 92 16.45 20.09 -7.65
CA TYR A 92 16.15 18.92 -6.86
C TYR A 92 15.38 19.29 -5.59
N SER A 93 14.43 18.43 -5.20
CA SER A 93 13.65 18.63 -3.98
C SER A 93 14.49 18.30 -2.76
N ASP A 94 14.41 19.17 -1.75
CA ASP A 94 14.88 18.84 -0.41
C ASP A 94 13.87 17.87 0.22
N LEU A 95 14.25 16.62 0.33
CA LEU A 95 13.45 15.62 1.03
C LEU A 95 13.79 15.64 2.52
N PRO A 96 12.80 15.42 3.41
CA PRO A 96 13.08 15.31 4.83
C PRO A 96 14.02 14.13 5.10
N ALA A 97 14.86 14.28 6.12
CA ALA A 97 15.70 13.16 6.57
C ALA A 97 14.82 11.97 6.99
N PRO A 98 15.22 10.73 6.66
CA PRO A 98 14.46 9.56 7.07
C PRO A 98 14.47 9.41 8.59
N ASP A 99 13.31 9.10 9.16
CA ASP A 99 13.19 8.70 10.57
C ASP A 99 13.74 7.27 10.73
N GLY A 100 14.89 7.15 11.39
CA GLY A 100 15.56 5.86 11.58
C GLY A 100 14.71 4.83 12.35
N THR A 101 13.93 5.25 13.33
CA THR A 101 13.04 4.39 14.09
C THR A 101 11.92 3.85 13.21
N LEU A 102 11.31 4.74 12.41
CA LEU A 102 10.26 4.35 11.47
C LEU A 102 10.81 3.42 10.38
N MET A 103 12.01 3.68 9.87
CA MET A 103 12.67 2.81 8.88
C MET A 103 12.92 1.40 9.42
N HIS A 104 13.45 1.27 10.64
CA HIS A 104 13.64 -0.03 11.29
C HIS A 104 12.31 -0.78 11.49
N LYS A 105 11.29 -0.07 11.95
CA LYS A 105 9.94 -0.63 12.12
C LYS A 105 9.43 -1.21 10.81
N TRP A 106 9.49 -0.45 9.72
CA TRP A 106 8.99 -0.90 8.42
C TRP A 106 9.85 -2.00 7.81
N GLN A 107 11.18 -1.95 7.98
CA GLN A 107 12.04 -3.04 7.52
C GLN A 107 11.63 -4.37 8.16
N ARG A 108 11.44 -4.41 9.49
CA ARG A 108 10.99 -5.62 10.18
C ARG A 108 9.61 -6.10 9.71
N LEU A 109 8.66 -5.18 9.50
CA LEU A 109 7.35 -5.51 8.95
C LEU A 109 7.43 -6.10 7.54
N LEU A 110 8.31 -5.59 6.69
CA LEU A 110 8.53 -6.11 5.35
C LEU A 110 9.15 -7.52 5.38
N ASP A 111 10.08 -7.79 6.31
CA ASP A 111 10.65 -9.12 6.50
C ASP A 111 9.57 -10.14 6.92
N ILE A 112 8.71 -9.75 7.87
CA ILE A 112 7.58 -10.58 8.32
C ILE A 112 6.60 -10.79 7.16
N ARG A 113 6.28 -9.74 6.39
CA ARG A 113 5.41 -9.83 5.21
C ARG A 113 5.98 -10.76 4.15
N ALA A 114 7.29 -10.68 3.88
CA ALA A 114 7.94 -11.55 2.91
C ALA A 114 7.87 -13.04 3.31
N ALA A 115 8.00 -13.33 4.62
CA ALA A 115 7.83 -14.67 5.13
C ALA A 115 6.37 -15.15 5.03
N ALA A 116 5.40 -14.31 5.41
CA ALA A 116 3.98 -14.63 5.27
C ALA A 116 3.56 -14.87 3.81
N ASN A 117 4.07 -14.06 2.88
CA ASN A 117 3.76 -14.20 1.45
C ASN A 117 4.20 -15.55 0.89
N LYS A 118 5.30 -16.15 1.37
CA LYS A 118 5.72 -17.50 0.97
C LYS A 118 4.67 -18.55 1.34
N GLU A 119 4.11 -18.45 2.54
CA GLU A 119 3.06 -19.35 2.98
C GLU A 119 1.74 -19.15 2.19
N ILE A 120 1.40 -17.89 1.90
CA ILE A 120 0.23 -17.57 1.06
C ILE A 120 0.40 -18.15 -0.35
N GLU A 121 1.60 -17.99 -0.96
CA GLU A 121 1.88 -18.57 -2.28
C GLU A 121 1.85 -20.09 -2.26
N ALA A 122 2.36 -20.75 -1.23
CA ALA A 122 2.27 -22.21 -1.11
C ALA A 122 0.82 -22.71 -1.10
N VAL A 123 -0.10 -22.01 -0.42
CA VAL A 123 -1.52 -22.32 -0.40
C VAL A 123 -2.17 -22.01 -1.77
N ARG A 124 -1.71 -20.97 -2.46
CA ARG A 124 -2.17 -20.61 -3.80
C ARG A 124 -1.73 -21.63 -4.85
N GLU A 125 -0.51 -22.12 -4.80
CA GLU A 125 0.02 -23.16 -5.69
C GLU A 125 -0.75 -24.48 -5.54
N GLN A 126 -1.26 -24.76 -4.33
CA GLN A 126 -2.16 -25.90 -4.07
C GLN A 126 -3.60 -25.68 -4.57
N GLY A 127 -3.90 -24.51 -5.15
CA GLY A 127 -5.23 -24.17 -5.67
C GLY A 127 -6.28 -23.87 -4.60
N GLN A 128 -5.90 -23.71 -3.33
CA GLN A 128 -6.83 -23.47 -2.23
C GLN A 128 -7.33 -22.02 -2.18
N VAL A 129 -6.53 -21.06 -2.65
CA VAL A 129 -6.89 -19.64 -2.80
C VAL A 129 -6.50 -19.15 -4.18
N GLY A 130 -7.31 -18.25 -4.77
CA GLY A 130 -7.03 -17.63 -6.07
C GLY A 130 -6.22 -16.33 -5.95
N SER A 131 -6.26 -15.68 -4.78
CA SER A 131 -5.53 -14.43 -4.48
C SER A 131 -5.29 -14.29 -2.99
N SER A 132 -4.34 -13.44 -2.60
CA SER A 132 -4.05 -13.15 -1.19
C SER A 132 -5.27 -12.61 -0.43
N LEU A 133 -6.16 -11.84 -1.08
CA LEU A 133 -7.40 -11.36 -0.48
C LEU A 133 -8.39 -12.48 -0.13
N GLN A 134 -8.26 -13.67 -0.73
CA GLN A 134 -9.05 -14.85 -0.35
C GLN A 134 -8.46 -15.60 0.85
N ALA A 135 -7.38 -15.10 1.45
CA ALA A 135 -6.72 -15.73 2.58
C ALA A 135 -7.09 -15.06 3.90
N ASN A 136 -7.26 -15.88 4.93
CA ASN A 136 -7.20 -15.51 6.34
C ASN A 136 -5.82 -15.91 6.87
N LEU A 137 -5.08 -14.95 7.39
CA LEU A 137 -3.72 -15.14 7.90
C LEU A 137 -3.73 -15.19 9.42
N HIS A 138 -3.17 -16.23 10.00
CA HIS A 138 -2.90 -16.31 11.42
C HIS A 138 -1.39 -16.25 11.66
N ILE A 139 -0.94 -15.30 12.50
CA ILE A 139 0.46 -15.10 12.83
C ILE A 139 0.68 -15.39 14.31
N THR A 140 1.52 -16.37 14.61
CA THR A 140 2.09 -16.58 15.93
C THR A 140 3.43 -15.89 15.98
N ALA A 141 3.68 -15.06 17.01
CA ALA A 141 4.88 -14.25 17.04
C ALA A 141 5.46 -14.11 18.47
N PRO A 142 6.81 -13.98 18.61
CA PRO A 142 7.44 -13.61 19.86
C PRO A 142 7.07 -12.19 20.29
N ALA A 143 7.30 -11.84 21.54
CA ALA A 143 6.81 -10.61 22.16
C ALA A 143 7.20 -9.32 21.40
N GLU A 144 8.41 -9.27 20.86
CA GLU A 144 8.90 -8.10 20.10
C GLU A 144 8.12 -7.90 18.80
N ASP A 145 8.00 -8.96 17.99
CA ASP A 145 7.24 -8.94 16.74
C ASP A 145 5.74 -8.73 17.01
N MET A 146 5.22 -9.31 18.10
CA MET A 146 3.83 -9.12 18.51
C MET A 146 3.51 -7.65 18.78
N ALA A 147 4.35 -6.94 19.53
CA ALA A 147 4.16 -5.52 19.82
C ALA A 147 4.20 -4.69 18.51
N LEU A 148 5.11 -5.04 17.60
CA LEU A 148 5.22 -4.41 16.28
C LEU A 148 3.95 -4.60 15.45
N LEU A 149 3.46 -5.84 15.32
CA LEU A 149 2.25 -6.18 14.56
C LEU A 149 1.00 -5.52 15.15
N GLN A 150 0.85 -5.58 16.48
CA GLN A 150 -0.27 -4.95 17.19
C GLN A 150 -0.30 -3.43 17.01
N SER A 151 0.85 -2.79 16.79
CA SER A 151 0.93 -1.34 16.58
C SER A 151 0.20 -0.85 15.33
N LEU A 152 -0.12 -1.76 14.39
CA LEU A 152 -0.90 -1.46 13.19
C LEU A 152 -2.41 -1.69 13.38
N GLY A 153 -2.82 -2.34 14.48
CA GLY A 153 -4.23 -2.58 14.78
C GLY A 153 -4.98 -3.26 13.64
N GLU A 154 -6.17 -2.77 13.36
CA GLU A 154 -7.05 -3.28 12.29
C GLU A 154 -6.48 -3.04 10.87
N ASP A 155 -5.51 -2.14 10.71
CA ASP A 155 -4.90 -1.84 9.42
C ASP A 155 -3.89 -2.91 8.99
N LEU A 156 -3.52 -3.83 9.87
CA LEU A 156 -2.53 -4.89 9.62
C LEU A 156 -2.90 -5.75 8.40
N LYS A 157 -4.16 -6.08 8.21
CA LYS A 157 -4.65 -6.86 7.05
C LYS A 157 -4.35 -6.22 5.70
N PHE A 158 -4.28 -4.88 5.64
CA PHE A 158 -3.96 -4.18 4.39
C PHE A 158 -2.48 -4.28 4.04
N VAL A 159 -1.60 -4.34 5.05
CA VAL A 159 -0.16 -4.56 4.84
C VAL A 159 0.09 -5.95 4.26
N PHE A 160 -0.62 -6.98 4.71
CA PHE A 160 -0.52 -8.35 4.18
C PHE A 160 -1.40 -8.60 2.96
N ILE A 161 -2.32 -7.68 2.64
CA ILE A 161 -3.30 -7.80 1.54
C ILE A 161 -4.12 -9.09 1.69
N THR A 162 -4.61 -9.33 2.91
CA THR A 162 -5.46 -10.49 3.25
C THR A 162 -6.82 -10.04 3.77
N SER A 163 -7.82 -10.92 3.79
CA SER A 163 -9.13 -10.56 4.31
C SER A 163 -9.14 -10.36 5.82
N THR A 164 -8.39 -11.19 6.54
CA THR A 164 -8.20 -11.08 8.00
C THR A 164 -6.76 -11.37 8.37
N VAL A 165 -6.31 -10.76 9.48
CA VAL A 165 -5.09 -11.14 10.18
C VAL A 165 -5.43 -11.34 11.65
N THR A 166 -5.06 -12.47 12.21
CA THR A 166 -5.19 -12.77 13.64
C THR A 166 -3.82 -13.03 14.25
N LEU A 167 -3.61 -12.59 15.48
CA LEU A 167 -2.33 -12.66 16.16
C LEU A 167 -2.42 -13.55 17.41
N ALA A 168 -1.41 -14.39 17.62
CA ALA A 168 -1.23 -15.19 18.83
C ALA A 168 0.22 -15.07 19.34
N ALA A 169 0.39 -15.05 20.66
CA ALA A 169 1.72 -15.08 21.27
C ALA A 169 2.34 -16.49 21.12
N GLY A 170 3.65 -16.53 20.87
CA GLY A 170 4.43 -17.77 20.78
C GLY A 170 5.92 -17.51 20.90
N GLU A 171 6.73 -18.55 20.86
CA GLU A 171 8.19 -18.46 21.01
C GLU A 171 8.89 -18.15 19.69
N SER A 172 8.22 -18.44 18.56
CA SER A 172 8.77 -18.24 17.20
C SER A 172 7.73 -17.66 16.25
N LEU A 173 8.21 -17.03 15.19
CA LEU A 173 7.37 -16.48 14.14
C LEU A 173 6.89 -17.63 13.24
N CYS A 174 5.58 -17.86 13.24
CA CYS A 174 4.92 -18.89 12.43
C CYS A 174 3.68 -18.31 11.75
N PHE A 175 3.34 -18.86 10.59
CA PHE A 175 2.19 -18.45 9.79
C PHE A 175 1.29 -19.63 9.49
N THR A 176 -0.01 -19.41 9.58
CA THR A 176 -1.02 -20.36 9.10
C THR A 176 -1.97 -19.62 8.17
N VAL A 177 -2.13 -20.12 6.97
CA VAL A 177 -3.00 -19.53 5.95
C VAL A 177 -4.19 -20.45 5.72
N GLN A 178 -5.39 -19.88 5.76
CA GLN A 178 -6.63 -20.60 5.50
C GLN A 178 -7.45 -19.86 4.45
N PRO A 179 -8.13 -20.57 3.53
CA PRO A 179 -9.08 -19.94 2.63
C PRO A 179 -10.20 -19.22 3.39
N ALA A 180 -10.52 -18.00 2.99
CA ALA A 180 -11.68 -17.29 3.52
C ALA A 180 -12.97 -17.92 2.97
N THR A 181 -13.92 -18.18 3.86
CA THR A 181 -15.23 -18.78 3.53
C THR A 181 -16.37 -17.76 3.49
N ALA A 182 -16.13 -16.55 4.01
CA ALA A 182 -17.09 -15.45 3.99
C ALA A 182 -17.40 -14.98 2.55
N PRO A 183 -18.53 -14.30 2.31
CA PRO A 183 -18.82 -13.69 1.02
C PRO A 183 -17.78 -12.66 0.59
N LYS A 184 -17.49 -12.58 -0.71
CA LYS A 184 -16.60 -11.59 -1.28
C LYS A 184 -17.34 -10.27 -1.49
N CYS A 185 -16.79 -9.16 -0.95
CA CYS A 185 -17.26 -7.84 -1.26
C CYS A 185 -16.88 -7.43 -2.69
N GLU A 186 -17.86 -7.06 -3.53
CA GLU A 186 -17.62 -6.71 -4.94
C GLU A 186 -16.78 -5.41 -5.12
N ARG A 187 -16.72 -4.56 -4.09
CA ARG A 187 -15.98 -3.30 -4.18
C ARG A 187 -14.54 -3.40 -3.68
N CYS A 188 -14.32 -3.90 -2.46
CA CYS A 188 -12.96 -3.98 -1.90
C CYS A 188 -12.29 -5.33 -2.07
N TRP A 189 -13.05 -6.33 -2.52
CA TRP A 189 -12.65 -7.71 -2.79
C TRP A 189 -12.22 -8.52 -1.56
N HIS A 190 -12.30 -7.94 -0.35
CA HIS A 190 -12.12 -8.70 0.88
C HIS A 190 -13.31 -9.64 1.09
N TYR A 191 -13.03 -10.78 1.70
CA TYR A 191 -14.04 -11.74 2.13
C TYR A 191 -14.46 -11.39 3.56
N ARG A 192 -15.76 -11.09 3.76
CA ARG A 192 -16.26 -10.54 5.03
C ARG A 192 -17.67 -11.00 5.32
N ASP A 193 -17.94 -11.33 6.59
CA ASP A 193 -19.27 -11.79 7.03
C ASP A 193 -20.35 -10.69 6.97
N ASP A 194 -19.92 -9.42 6.93
CA ASP A 194 -20.80 -8.25 6.87
C ASP A 194 -21.17 -7.81 5.44
N VAL A 195 -20.86 -8.62 4.41
CA VAL A 195 -21.36 -8.38 3.05
C VAL A 195 -22.86 -8.55 3.03
N GLY A 196 -23.58 -7.56 2.50
CA GLY A 196 -25.06 -7.56 2.45
C GLY A 196 -25.74 -7.15 3.75
N SER A 197 -25.00 -6.68 4.76
CA SER A 197 -25.58 -6.14 6.00
C SER A 197 -26.39 -4.85 5.77
N ASP A 198 -26.10 -4.13 4.71
CA ASP A 198 -26.89 -3.01 4.22
C ASP A 198 -27.83 -3.49 3.10
N ALA A 199 -29.13 -3.54 3.37
CA ALA A 199 -30.13 -4.01 2.42
C ALA A 199 -30.21 -3.19 1.12
N ALA A 200 -29.80 -1.91 1.17
CA ALA A 200 -29.72 -1.05 -0.03
C ALA A 200 -28.51 -1.41 -0.92
N HIS A 201 -27.50 -2.07 -0.34
CA HIS A 201 -26.24 -2.41 -1.01
C HIS A 201 -25.79 -3.84 -0.70
N PRO A 202 -26.55 -4.87 -1.15
CA PRO A 202 -26.39 -6.26 -0.69
C PRO A 202 -25.10 -6.94 -1.17
N THR A 203 -24.36 -6.39 -2.14
CA THR A 203 -23.14 -7.00 -2.70
C THR A 203 -21.84 -6.45 -2.09
N ILE A 204 -21.94 -5.45 -1.22
CA ILE A 204 -20.79 -4.83 -0.59
C ILE A 204 -20.81 -4.96 0.93
N CYS A 205 -19.63 -4.90 1.55
CA CYS A 205 -19.48 -4.98 3.01
C CYS A 205 -19.86 -3.66 3.70
N ALA A 206 -20.13 -3.70 5.01
CA ALA A 206 -20.52 -2.54 5.80
C ALA A 206 -19.48 -1.40 5.73
N ARG A 207 -18.17 -1.74 5.70
CA ARG A 207 -17.10 -0.77 5.49
C ARG A 207 -17.27 -0.01 4.17
N CYS A 208 -17.51 -0.72 3.08
CA CYS A 208 -17.69 -0.12 1.76
C CYS A 208 -18.97 0.70 1.66
N SER A 209 -20.06 0.24 2.27
CA SER A 209 -21.29 1.02 2.38
C SER A 209 -21.07 2.33 3.14
N SER A 210 -20.40 2.27 4.30
CA SER A 210 -20.05 3.45 5.09
C SER A 210 -19.15 4.43 4.32
N ASN A 211 -18.15 3.92 3.57
CA ASN A 211 -17.25 4.78 2.79
C ASN A 211 -17.90 5.46 1.59
N LEU A 212 -18.96 4.88 1.03
CA LEU A 212 -19.69 5.46 -0.10
C LEU A 212 -20.83 6.38 0.32
N PHE A 213 -21.57 5.97 1.34
CA PHE A 213 -22.87 6.56 1.65
C PHE A 213 -22.98 7.06 3.09
N GLY A 214 -22.00 6.77 3.95
CA GLY A 214 -21.98 7.12 5.36
C GLY A 214 -20.82 8.02 5.76
N ALA A 215 -20.45 7.94 7.04
CA ALA A 215 -19.36 8.72 7.63
C ALA A 215 -17.96 8.30 7.15
N GLY A 216 -17.85 7.11 6.57
CA GLY A 216 -16.57 6.52 6.20
C GLY A 216 -15.87 5.84 7.37
N GLU A 217 -14.80 5.11 7.05
CA GLU A 217 -13.92 4.50 8.04
C GLU A 217 -12.83 5.44 8.50
N THR A 218 -12.31 5.22 9.71
CA THR A 218 -11.10 5.87 10.19
C THR A 218 -9.94 4.91 10.05
N ARG A 219 -8.86 5.36 9.42
CA ARG A 219 -7.59 4.64 9.32
C ARG A 219 -6.50 5.42 9.99
N SER A 220 -5.61 4.73 10.68
CA SER A 220 -4.51 5.34 11.42
C SER A 220 -3.14 5.06 10.81
N MET A 221 -2.93 3.91 10.18
CA MET A 221 -1.60 3.45 9.81
C MET A 221 -1.42 3.04 8.34
N ALA A 222 -2.35 2.32 7.74
CA ALA A 222 -2.17 1.77 6.39
C ALA A 222 -3.36 2.02 5.45
#